data_cf0e68b587194e5ce6bf0de1946f0886
#
_entry.id   cf0e68b587194e5ce6bf0de1946f0886
#
_cell.length_a   1.000
_cell.length_b   1.000
_cell.length_c   1.000
_cell.angle_alpha   90.00
_cell.angle_beta   90.00
_cell.angle_gamma   90.00
#
_symmetry.space_group_name_H-M   'P 1'
#
loop_
_entity.id
_entity.type
_entity.pdbx_description
1 polymer ?
#
loop_
_entity_poly.entity_id
_entity_poly.type
_entity_poly.pdbx_seq_one_letter_code
_entity_poly.pdbx_strand_id
1 'polypeptide(L)'
;MKNLQEAQNEANKCLNCKVPMCQKGCPISTHIPEFIEKIKNNNLEEAYKILQSNNIMSDVCSNVCPYEECCVGHCVRGIKGKPIQVNKLEKYVNNWARDNNVIYVNETIKSNEIKVAIIGSGPAGIECAIELAKNGFDVTIFEKESEIGGLLTYGIPGFRLPRDITQNLTKRIKSLGVNIQTNIEFGKDITINSLKKEGFKAIFIAIGAENASTYSLTNKECDKIYKSDYILKEYNAKNIVKNLGNVIVIGGGNVATDSARAAIRMGAKTSTIVYRRNKEKMPAREIELQEAIEDGIKVIYNTKVLEAEVEDGKIEKVKCIKTDTTNGEVKDIENSEFYINADTIIFAIGLKPNKNILEKENIELENGLIKINEKYQTNIEGVFAGGDVCQSKATVCLAIKAGKDAAKNIIEYLQ
;
A
#
# COMPACT_ATOMS: atom_id res chain seq x y z
N MET A 1 -10.63 15.45 -12.37
CA MET A 1 -11.74 16.36 -12.77
C MET A 1 -11.53 17.67 -12.05
N LYS A 2 -11.67 18.77 -12.75
CA LYS A 2 -11.36 20.10 -12.22
C LYS A 2 -12.60 20.82 -11.63
N ASN A 3 -13.79 20.42 -12.06
CA ASN A 3 -15.04 21.05 -11.64
C ASN A 3 -16.22 20.08 -11.72
N LEU A 4 -17.37 20.52 -11.20
CA LEU A 4 -18.61 19.73 -11.14
C LEU A 4 -19.10 19.32 -12.55
N GLN A 5 -19.03 20.23 -13.52
CA GLN A 5 -19.51 19.95 -14.88
C GLN A 5 -18.74 18.79 -15.53
N GLU A 6 -17.40 18.74 -15.35
CA GLU A 6 -16.60 17.60 -15.82
C GLU A 6 -16.99 16.31 -15.11
N ALA A 7 -17.21 16.36 -13.79
CA ALA A 7 -17.63 15.20 -13.01
C ALA A 7 -19.01 14.69 -13.46
N GLN A 8 -19.97 15.58 -13.65
CA GLN A 8 -21.31 15.22 -14.17
C GLN A 8 -21.27 14.68 -15.59
N ASN A 9 -20.46 15.29 -16.48
CA ASN A 9 -20.27 14.80 -17.84
C ASN A 9 -19.71 13.36 -17.86
N GLU A 10 -18.81 13.02 -16.97
CA GLU A 10 -18.31 11.65 -16.83
C GLU A 10 -19.34 10.73 -16.17
N ALA A 11 -19.98 11.18 -15.10
CA ALA A 11 -21.03 10.43 -14.39
C ALA A 11 -22.21 10.06 -15.30
N ASN A 12 -22.65 10.99 -16.16
CA ASN A 12 -23.77 10.80 -17.12
C ASN A 12 -23.53 9.69 -18.14
N LYS A 13 -22.25 9.30 -18.36
CA LYS A 13 -21.92 8.16 -19.22
C LYS A 13 -22.20 6.82 -18.53
N CYS A 14 -22.40 6.78 -17.21
CA CYS A 14 -22.67 5.55 -16.45
C CYS A 14 -24.06 5.00 -16.80
N LEU A 15 -24.11 3.70 -17.15
CA LEU A 15 -25.32 3.00 -17.56
C LEU A 15 -26.22 2.56 -16.40
N ASN A 16 -25.78 2.75 -15.15
CA ASN A 16 -26.48 2.29 -13.95
C ASN A 16 -26.91 0.81 -14.05
N CYS A 17 -25.94 -0.07 -14.30
CA CYS A 17 -26.16 -1.48 -14.59
C CYS A 17 -26.87 -2.21 -13.43
N LYS A 18 -27.89 -3.05 -13.73
CA LYS A 18 -28.56 -3.92 -12.73
C LYS A 18 -27.58 -4.88 -12.04
N VAL A 19 -26.55 -5.35 -12.77
CA VAL A 19 -25.45 -6.15 -12.25
C VAL A 19 -24.15 -5.37 -12.49
N PRO A 20 -23.72 -4.52 -11.54
CA PRO A 20 -22.60 -3.62 -11.75
C PRO A 20 -21.26 -4.36 -11.67
N MET A 21 -20.67 -4.68 -12.82
CA MET A 21 -19.40 -5.39 -12.91
C MET A 21 -18.25 -4.56 -12.30
N CYS A 22 -18.31 -3.23 -12.36
CA CYS A 22 -17.36 -2.35 -11.69
C CYS A 22 -17.36 -2.54 -10.16
N GLN A 23 -18.54 -2.72 -9.55
CA GLN A 23 -18.66 -3.02 -8.11
C GLN A 23 -18.15 -4.42 -7.78
N LYS A 24 -18.45 -5.43 -8.61
CA LYS A 24 -17.92 -6.79 -8.45
C LYS A 24 -16.40 -6.85 -8.61
N GLY A 25 -15.83 -6.02 -9.48
CA GLY A 25 -14.38 -5.92 -9.68
C GLY A 25 -13.69 -5.10 -8.58
N CYS A 26 -14.43 -4.43 -7.70
CA CYS A 26 -13.87 -3.74 -6.55
C CYS A 26 -13.69 -4.73 -5.38
N PRO A 27 -12.49 -4.95 -4.85
CA PRO A 27 -12.27 -5.90 -3.75
C PRO A 27 -13.12 -5.63 -2.51
N ILE A 28 -13.46 -4.36 -2.26
CA ILE A 28 -14.28 -3.91 -1.13
C ILE A 28 -15.74 -3.63 -1.51
N SER A 29 -16.14 -3.99 -2.74
CA SER A 29 -17.52 -3.87 -3.25
C SER A 29 -18.12 -2.47 -3.09
N THR A 30 -17.34 -1.41 -3.34
CA THR A 30 -17.82 -0.02 -3.28
C THR A 30 -19.11 0.17 -4.07
N HIS A 31 -20.10 0.88 -3.53
CA HIS A 31 -21.42 1.12 -4.12
C HIS A 31 -21.34 2.12 -5.30
N ILE A 32 -20.63 1.70 -6.37
CA ILE A 32 -20.23 2.57 -7.48
C ILE A 32 -21.39 3.19 -8.23
N PRO A 33 -22.43 2.45 -8.67
CA PRO A 33 -23.57 3.07 -9.36
C PRO A 33 -24.29 4.11 -8.50
N GLU A 34 -24.40 3.83 -7.20
CA GLU A 34 -25.14 4.68 -6.26
C GLU A 34 -24.47 6.04 -6.06
N PHE A 35 -23.15 6.08 -5.77
CA PHE A 35 -22.48 7.37 -5.61
C PHE A 35 -22.37 8.15 -6.92
N ILE A 36 -22.24 7.45 -8.07
CA ILE A 36 -22.23 8.09 -9.39
C ILE A 36 -23.60 8.74 -9.68
N GLU A 37 -24.69 8.08 -9.31
CA GLU A 37 -26.04 8.65 -9.49
C GLU A 37 -26.23 9.94 -8.67
N LYS A 38 -25.65 10.01 -7.46
CA LYS A 38 -25.69 11.23 -6.66
C LYS A 38 -24.88 12.37 -7.29
N ILE A 39 -23.76 12.08 -7.96
CA ILE A 39 -23.00 13.08 -8.71
C ILE A 39 -23.84 13.64 -9.88
N LYS A 40 -24.54 12.77 -10.64
CA LYS A 40 -25.43 13.21 -11.72
C LYS A 40 -26.47 14.23 -11.22
N ASN A 41 -27.03 13.97 -10.05
CA ASN A 41 -28.09 14.77 -9.42
C ASN A 41 -27.56 15.95 -8.59
N ASN A 42 -26.26 16.30 -8.72
CA ASN A 42 -25.61 17.39 -7.98
C ASN A 42 -25.68 17.25 -6.45
N ASN A 43 -25.75 16.01 -5.94
CA ASN A 43 -25.80 15.73 -4.50
C ASN A 43 -24.46 15.10 -4.04
N LEU A 44 -23.42 15.95 -3.96
CA LEU A 44 -22.06 15.50 -3.63
C LEU A 44 -21.92 15.05 -2.17
N GLU A 45 -22.71 15.64 -1.27
CA GLU A 45 -22.72 15.24 0.14
C GLU A 45 -23.21 13.79 0.30
N GLU A 46 -24.30 13.44 -0.37
CA GLU A 46 -24.80 12.08 -0.33
C GLU A 46 -23.90 11.09 -1.06
N ALA A 47 -23.27 11.52 -2.18
CA ALA A 47 -22.23 10.72 -2.83
C ALA A 47 -21.08 10.40 -1.88
N TYR A 48 -20.63 11.40 -1.10
CA TYR A 48 -19.60 11.23 -0.08
C TYR A 48 -20.04 10.29 1.06
N LYS A 49 -21.26 10.43 1.58
CA LYS A 49 -21.82 9.52 2.60
C LYS A 49 -21.83 8.08 2.12
N ILE A 50 -22.23 7.81 0.88
CA ILE A 50 -22.22 6.46 0.29
C ILE A 50 -20.79 5.90 0.24
N LEU A 51 -19.81 6.68 -0.19
CA LEU A 51 -18.41 6.25 -0.20
C LEU A 51 -17.93 5.92 1.21
N GLN A 52 -18.19 6.80 2.18
CA GLN A 52 -17.67 6.68 3.54
C GLN A 52 -18.35 5.57 4.35
N SER A 53 -19.62 5.29 4.12
CA SER A 53 -20.33 4.18 4.77
C SER A 53 -19.72 2.82 4.41
N ASN A 54 -19.24 2.70 3.16
CA ASN A 54 -18.59 1.47 2.69
C ASN A 54 -17.10 1.41 3.01
N ASN A 55 -16.38 2.51 2.90
CA ASN A 55 -14.92 2.57 3.04
C ASN A 55 -14.46 3.95 3.50
N ILE A 56 -14.07 4.06 4.74
CA ILE A 56 -13.54 5.31 5.31
C ILE A 56 -12.23 5.75 4.65
N MET A 57 -11.50 4.82 4.00
CA MET A 57 -10.29 5.07 3.22
C MET A 57 -10.56 5.28 1.72
N SER A 58 -11.77 5.66 1.32
CA SER A 58 -12.13 5.97 -0.07
C SER A 58 -11.17 6.99 -0.71
N ASP A 59 -10.77 8.01 0.06
CA ASP A 59 -9.81 9.02 -0.39
C ASP A 59 -8.43 8.40 -0.73
N VAL A 60 -7.97 7.45 0.08
CA VAL A 60 -6.74 6.68 -0.21
C VAL A 60 -6.93 5.84 -1.47
N CYS A 61 -8.02 5.08 -1.57
CA CYS A 61 -8.30 4.21 -2.71
C CYS A 61 -8.34 4.98 -4.02
N SER A 62 -9.00 6.14 -4.05
CA SER A 62 -9.10 6.98 -5.24
C SER A 62 -7.76 7.51 -5.77
N ASN A 63 -6.72 7.54 -4.92
CA ASN A 63 -5.38 7.98 -5.29
C ASN A 63 -4.44 6.83 -5.70
N VAL A 64 -4.51 5.66 -5.04
CA VAL A 64 -3.45 4.64 -5.15
C VAL A 64 -3.92 3.24 -5.58
N CYS A 65 -5.24 2.98 -5.64
CA CYS A 65 -5.78 1.70 -6.06
C CYS A 65 -5.42 1.39 -7.53
N PRO A 66 -5.10 0.14 -7.87
CA PRO A 66 -4.91 -0.29 -9.26
C PRO A 66 -6.28 -0.44 -9.97
N TYR A 67 -6.94 0.69 -10.19
CA TYR A 67 -8.31 0.75 -10.70
C TYR A 67 -8.48 0.13 -12.10
N GLU A 68 -7.39 0.03 -12.87
CA GLU A 68 -7.35 -0.65 -14.18
C GLU A 68 -7.60 -2.16 -14.03
N GLU A 69 -7.17 -2.76 -12.93
CA GLU A 69 -7.41 -4.17 -12.60
C GLU A 69 -8.70 -4.36 -11.78
N CYS A 70 -9.28 -3.28 -11.28
CA CYS A 70 -10.44 -3.26 -10.38
C CYS A 70 -11.67 -2.64 -11.08
N CYS A 71 -12.24 -1.60 -10.49
CA CYS A 71 -13.53 -1.02 -10.91
C CYS A 71 -13.55 -0.51 -12.37
N VAL A 72 -12.52 0.20 -12.79
CA VAL A 72 -12.43 0.76 -14.15
C VAL A 72 -12.28 -0.35 -15.19
N GLY A 73 -11.36 -1.31 -14.93
CA GLY A 73 -11.13 -2.46 -15.82
C GLY A 73 -12.34 -3.38 -15.98
N HIS A 74 -13.25 -3.41 -14.99
CA HIS A 74 -14.47 -4.20 -15.04
C HIS A 74 -15.70 -3.41 -15.53
N CYS A 75 -15.54 -2.15 -15.92
CA CYS A 75 -16.65 -1.37 -16.45
C CYS A 75 -17.10 -1.89 -17.82
N VAL A 76 -18.36 -2.30 -17.94
CA VAL A 76 -18.93 -2.86 -19.20
C VAL A 76 -18.80 -1.92 -20.40
N ARG A 77 -18.72 -0.61 -20.18
CA ARG A 77 -18.46 0.35 -21.26
C ARG A 77 -17.08 0.18 -21.90
N GLY A 78 -16.12 -0.36 -21.15
CA GLY A 78 -14.77 -0.68 -21.66
C GLY A 78 -14.75 -1.73 -22.77
N ILE A 79 -15.80 -2.56 -22.89
CA ILE A 79 -15.92 -3.61 -23.91
C ILE A 79 -16.00 -3.02 -25.32
N LYS A 80 -16.73 -1.91 -25.52
CA LYS A 80 -16.95 -1.27 -26.83
C LYS A 80 -16.56 0.20 -26.86
N GLY A 81 -15.81 0.69 -25.89
CA GLY A 81 -15.45 2.10 -25.82
C GLY A 81 -14.57 2.42 -24.59
N LYS A 82 -14.73 3.62 -24.04
CA LYS A 82 -13.98 4.06 -22.86
C LYS A 82 -14.76 3.72 -21.58
N PRO A 83 -14.14 3.05 -20.60
CA PRO A 83 -14.75 2.80 -19.29
C PRO A 83 -15.01 4.11 -18.55
N ILE A 84 -15.93 4.08 -17.59
CA ILE A 84 -16.13 5.18 -16.65
C ILE A 84 -14.88 5.33 -15.76
N GLN A 85 -14.42 6.56 -15.62
CA GLN A 85 -13.27 6.89 -14.77
C GLN A 85 -13.70 6.98 -13.29
N VAL A 86 -14.07 5.81 -12.72
CA VAL A 86 -14.62 5.67 -11.36
C VAL A 86 -13.69 6.30 -10.33
N ASN A 87 -12.39 6.00 -10.40
CA ASN A 87 -11.38 6.56 -9.51
C ASN A 87 -11.33 8.09 -9.53
N LYS A 88 -11.50 8.71 -10.71
CA LYS A 88 -11.51 10.18 -10.82
C LYS A 88 -12.79 10.80 -10.26
N LEU A 89 -13.93 10.11 -10.40
CA LEU A 89 -15.20 10.53 -9.78
C LEU A 89 -15.12 10.41 -8.24
N GLU A 90 -14.63 9.29 -7.74
CA GLU A 90 -14.38 9.07 -6.31
C GLU A 90 -13.43 10.13 -5.73
N LYS A 91 -12.30 10.38 -6.40
CA LYS A 91 -11.34 11.43 -6.01
C LYS A 91 -11.97 12.83 -6.02
N TYR A 92 -12.84 13.11 -7.00
CA TYR A 92 -13.55 14.40 -7.07
C TYR A 92 -14.47 14.60 -5.86
N VAL A 93 -15.26 13.59 -5.49
CA VAL A 93 -16.17 13.64 -4.32
C VAL A 93 -15.38 13.81 -3.02
N ASN A 94 -14.31 13.05 -2.84
CA ASN A 94 -13.46 13.16 -1.64
C ASN A 94 -12.76 14.52 -1.52
N ASN A 95 -12.27 15.09 -2.63
CA ASN A 95 -11.69 16.42 -2.65
C ASN A 95 -12.75 17.48 -2.30
N TRP A 96 -13.94 17.40 -2.93
CA TRP A 96 -15.04 18.30 -2.63
C TRP A 96 -15.40 18.28 -1.12
N ALA A 97 -15.48 17.08 -0.53
CA ALA A 97 -15.79 16.96 0.89
C ALA A 97 -14.72 17.62 1.78
N ARG A 98 -13.45 17.45 1.44
CA ARG A 98 -12.32 18.09 2.13
C ARG A 98 -12.39 19.60 2.02
N ASP A 99 -12.58 20.12 0.80
CA ASP A 99 -12.62 21.56 0.51
C ASP A 99 -13.81 22.26 1.22
N ASN A 100 -14.89 21.52 1.46
CA ASN A 100 -16.08 22.01 2.15
C ASN A 100 -16.14 21.58 3.64
N ASN A 101 -15.07 20.98 4.20
CA ASN A 101 -15.02 20.50 5.57
C ASN A 101 -16.17 19.55 5.95
N VAL A 102 -16.66 18.74 5.00
CA VAL A 102 -17.70 17.76 5.27
C VAL A 102 -17.08 16.57 5.99
N ILE A 103 -17.56 16.31 7.20
CA ILE A 103 -17.12 15.19 8.03
C ILE A 103 -18.24 14.15 8.05
N TYR A 104 -17.88 12.92 7.68
CA TYR A 104 -18.78 11.80 7.91
C TYR A 104 -18.61 11.32 9.36
N VAL A 105 -19.68 11.48 10.13
CA VAL A 105 -19.73 11.03 11.53
C VAL A 105 -20.55 9.75 11.56
N ASN A 106 -19.93 8.67 12.05
CA ASN A 106 -20.70 7.48 12.41
C ASN A 106 -21.42 7.73 13.74
N GLU A 107 -22.58 7.13 13.92
CA GLU A 107 -23.26 7.13 15.21
C GLU A 107 -22.34 6.47 16.26
N THR A 108 -22.28 7.05 17.44
CA THR A 108 -21.51 6.49 18.56
C THR A 108 -22.23 5.25 19.06
N ILE A 109 -21.62 4.08 18.90
CA ILE A 109 -22.17 2.83 19.42
C ILE A 109 -21.66 2.65 20.85
N LYS A 110 -22.57 2.23 21.75
CA LYS A 110 -22.20 1.95 23.13
C LYS A 110 -21.20 0.78 23.17
N SER A 111 -20.10 0.95 23.93
CA SER A 111 -19.13 -0.12 24.12
C SER A 111 -19.76 -1.37 24.77
N ASN A 112 -19.35 -2.54 24.31
CA ASN A 112 -19.65 -3.84 24.90
C ASN A 112 -18.57 -4.31 25.89
N GLU A 113 -17.56 -3.46 26.16
CA GLU A 113 -16.43 -3.69 27.06
C GLU A 113 -15.50 -4.85 26.66
N ILE A 114 -15.69 -5.44 25.47
CA ILE A 114 -14.81 -6.50 24.94
C ILE A 114 -13.63 -5.87 24.24
N LYS A 115 -12.43 -6.12 24.77
CA LYS A 115 -11.16 -5.55 24.26
C LYS A 115 -10.63 -6.36 23.09
N VAL A 116 -10.28 -5.66 22.00
CA VAL A 116 -9.60 -6.24 20.83
C VAL A 116 -8.33 -5.47 20.53
N ALA A 117 -7.20 -6.16 20.38
CA ALA A 117 -5.93 -5.59 20.02
C ALA A 117 -5.69 -5.67 18.50
N ILE A 118 -5.28 -4.57 17.90
CA ILE A 118 -4.84 -4.51 16.50
C ILE A 118 -3.34 -4.20 16.50
N ILE A 119 -2.54 -5.08 15.92
CA ILE A 119 -1.09 -4.90 15.84
C ILE A 119 -0.71 -4.43 14.44
N GLY A 120 -0.32 -3.17 14.32
CA GLY A 120 -0.04 -2.47 13.06
C GLY A 120 -1.22 -1.65 12.56
N SER A 121 -0.91 -0.44 12.13
CA SER A 121 -1.87 0.58 11.68
C SER A 121 -1.85 0.81 10.17
N GLY A 122 -1.45 -0.20 9.39
CA GLY A 122 -1.62 -0.20 7.94
C GLY A 122 -3.10 -0.32 7.52
N PRO A 123 -3.42 -0.30 6.21
CA PRO A 123 -4.81 -0.33 5.75
C PRO A 123 -5.65 -1.48 6.32
N ALA A 124 -5.06 -2.67 6.49
CA ALA A 124 -5.75 -3.82 7.06
C ALA A 124 -6.08 -3.62 8.54
N GLY A 125 -5.12 -3.14 9.33
CA GLY A 125 -5.33 -2.86 10.76
C GLY A 125 -6.33 -1.74 11.00
N ILE A 126 -6.22 -0.66 10.23
CA ILE A 126 -7.17 0.47 10.31
C ILE A 126 -8.59 0.02 9.99
N GLU A 127 -8.79 -0.72 8.89
CA GLU A 127 -10.15 -1.16 8.52
C GLU A 127 -10.74 -2.13 9.53
N CYS A 128 -9.92 -3.08 10.02
CA CYS A 128 -10.36 -4.00 11.06
C CYS A 128 -10.78 -3.25 12.34
N ALA A 129 -9.98 -2.26 12.76
CA ALA A 129 -10.30 -1.44 13.92
C ALA A 129 -11.61 -0.66 13.76
N ILE A 130 -11.84 -0.08 12.58
CA ILE A 130 -13.06 0.67 12.25
C ILE A 130 -14.29 -0.23 12.32
N GLU A 131 -14.24 -1.41 11.66
CA GLU A 131 -15.38 -2.31 11.63
C GLU A 131 -15.70 -2.87 13.03
N LEU A 132 -14.69 -3.17 13.84
CA LEU A 132 -14.86 -3.58 15.23
C LEU A 132 -15.45 -2.46 16.11
N ALA A 133 -14.91 -1.23 16.00
CA ALA A 133 -15.42 -0.09 16.75
C ALA A 133 -16.89 0.23 16.40
N LYS A 134 -17.26 0.14 15.12
CA LYS A 134 -18.65 0.25 14.65
C LYS A 134 -19.58 -0.82 15.21
N ASN A 135 -19.05 -1.92 15.75
CA ASN A 135 -19.82 -2.99 16.40
C ASN A 135 -19.68 -2.97 17.94
N GLY A 136 -19.17 -1.87 18.48
CA GLY A 136 -19.14 -1.61 19.93
C GLY A 136 -17.96 -2.23 20.68
N PHE A 137 -16.95 -2.76 20.00
CA PHE A 137 -15.75 -3.32 20.67
C PHE A 137 -14.80 -2.21 21.15
N ASP A 138 -14.12 -2.46 22.27
CA ASP A 138 -13.03 -1.61 22.77
C ASP A 138 -11.75 -1.93 22.01
N VAL A 139 -11.46 -1.13 20.98
CA VAL A 139 -10.34 -1.39 20.08
C VAL A 139 -9.11 -0.55 20.45
N THR A 140 -7.97 -1.21 20.57
CA THR A 140 -6.67 -0.55 20.68
C THR A 140 -5.77 -0.94 19.53
N ILE A 141 -5.27 0.06 18.78
CA ILE A 141 -4.24 -0.12 17.76
C ILE A 141 -2.87 0.13 18.40
N PHE A 142 -1.97 -0.83 18.24
CA PHE A 142 -0.55 -0.71 18.61
C PHE A 142 0.29 -0.52 17.34
N GLU A 143 1.02 0.59 17.27
CA GLU A 143 1.82 0.98 16.12
C GLU A 143 3.28 1.25 16.55
N LYS A 144 4.23 0.66 15.84
CA LYS A 144 5.66 0.84 16.14
C LYS A 144 6.20 2.23 15.79
N GLU A 145 5.60 2.86 14.80
CA GLU A 145 5.99 4.19 14.34
C GLU A 145 5.29 5.28 15.15
N SER A 146 5.74 6.53 14.99
CA SER A 146 5.17 7.69 15.68
C SER A 146 3.82 8.15 15.10
N GLU A 147 3.51 7.78 13.85
CA GLU A 147 2.25 8.08 13.18
C GLU A 147 1.63 6.78 12.64
N ILE A 148 0.31 6.74 12.58
CA ILE A 148 -0.41 5.61 12.00
C ILE A 148 -0.42 5.68 10.46
N GLY A 149 -0.78 4.56 9.83
CA GLY A 149 -0.98 4.44 8.38
C GLY A 149 -0.07 3.41 7.71
N GLY A 150 0.99 2.94 8.38
CA GLY A 150 1.95 2.01 7.79
C GLY A 150 2.49 2.53 6.45
N LEU A 151 2.43 1.71 5.39
CA LEU A 151 2.91 2.13 4.07
C LEU A 151 2.16 3.32 3.45
N LEU A 152 0.95 3.65 3.88
CA LEU A 152 0.26 4.89 3.44
C LEU A 152 1.02 6.13 3.90
N THR A 153 1.65 6.07 5.06
CA THR A 153 2.38 7.17 5.68
C THR A 153 3.86 7.13 5.34
N TYR A 154 4.48 5.95 5.39
CA TYR A 154 5.93 5.80 5.31
C TYR A 154 6.43 5.26 3.98
N GLY A 155 5.59 4.55 3.22
CA GLY A 155 6.00 3.87 1.98
C GLY A 155 5.53 4.56 0.71
N ILE A 156 4.27 5.04 0.64
CA ILE A 156 3.74 5.71 -0.55
C ILE A 156 4.15 7.18 -0.52
N PRO A 157 4.86 7.69 -1.56
CA PRO A 157 5.31 9.08 -1.57
C PRO A 157 4.16 10.08 -1.59
N GLY A 158 4.38 11.25 -0.95
CA GLY A 158 3.38 12.33 -0.88
C GLY A 158 2.93 12.89 -2.23
N PHE A 159 3.70 12.71 -3.31
CA PHE A 159 3.27 13.08 -4.66
C PHE A 159 2.22 12.11 -5.26
N ARG A 160 2.08 10.89 -4.71
CA ARG A 160 1.01 9.94 -5.06
C ARG A 160 -0.13 9.96 -4.04
N LEU A 161 0.19 10.00 -2.76
CA LEU A 161 -0.78 10.06 -1.66
C LEU A 161 -0.47 11.27 -0.77
N PRO A 162 -1.18 12.38 -0.95
CA PRO A 162 -1.00 13.58 -0.12
C PRO A 162 -1.11 13.30 1.37
N ARG A 163 -0.23 13.89 2.16
CA ARG A 163 -0.12 13.64 3.63
C ARG A 163 -1.34 14.08 4.41
N ASP A 164 -2.07 15.09 3.97
CA ASP A 164 -3.32 15.53 4.58
C ASP A 164 -4.38 14.43 4.62
N ILE A 165 -4.39 13.52 3.63
CA ILE A 165 -5.30 12.37 3.57
C ILE A 165 -5.04 11.42 4.76
N THR A 166 -3.77 11.05 5.01
CA THR A 166 -3.41 10.15 6.12
C THR A 166 -3.60 10.82 7.48
N GLN A 167 -3.31 12.11 7.61
CA GLN A 167 -3.54 12.87 8.83
C GLN A 167 -5.04 12.99 9.17
N ASN A 168 -5.89 13.22 8.18
CA ASN A 168 -7.34 13.25 8.37
C ASN A 168 -7.90 11.88 8.77
N LEU A 169 -7.34 10.80 8.24
CA LEU A 169 -7.69 9.44 8.61
C LEU A 169 -7.47 9.20 10.11
N THR A 170 -6.36 9.66 10.67
CA THR A 170 -6.07 9.58 12.12
C THR A 170 -7.16 10.23 12.97
N LYS A 171 -7.58 11.43 12.59
CA LYS A 171 -8.65 12.15 13.32
C LYS A 171 -9.96 11.38 13.30
N ARG A 172 -10.30 10.80 12.16
CA ARG A 172 -11.54 10.04 11.94
C ARG A 172 -11.57 8.75 12.74
N ILE A 173 -10.46 8.01 12.81
CA ILE A 173 -10.35 6.78 13.58
C ILE A 173 -10.53 7.06 15.08
N LYS A 174 -9.90 8.14 15.58
CA LYS A 174 -10.06 8.58 16.98
C LYS A 174 -11.50 8.98 17.29
N SER A 175 -12.23 9.60 16.35
CA SER A 175 -13.64 9.97 16.57
C SER A 175 -14.58 8.76 16.68
N LEU A 176 -14.15 7.58 16.26
CA LEU A 176 -14.86 6.30 16.45
C LEU A 176 -14.58 5.64 17.83
N GLY A 177 -13.82 6.29 18.70
CA GLY A 177 -13.46 5.75 20.01
C GLY A 177 -12.29 4.77 20.01
N VAL A 178 -11.62 4.57 18.87
CA VAL A 178 -10.45 3.69 18.78
C VAL A 178 -9.28 4.30 19.54
N ASN A 179 -8.71 3.55 20.48
CA ASN A 179 -7.48 3.91 21.17
C ASN A 179 -6.28 3.64 20.26
N ILE A 180 -5.31 4.57 20.22
CA ILE A 180 -4.11 4.46 19.39
C ILE A 180 -2.88 4.65 20.27
N GLN A 181 -2.02 3.64 20.32
CA GLN A 181 -0.74 3.64 21.01
C GLN A 181 0.38 3.53 19.97
N THR A 182 1.12 4.61 19.79
CA THR A 182 2.27 4.70 18.89
C THR A 182 3.58 4.45 19.62
N ASN A 183 4.67 4.17 18.88
CA ASN A 183 5.99 3.81 19.41
C ASN A 183 5.95 2.52 20.27
N ILE A 184 5.06 1.58 19.94
CA ILE A 184 4.93 0.27 20.60
C ILE A 184 5.21 -0.82 19.56
N GLU A 185 6.32 -1.53 19.72
CA GLU A 185 6.78 -2.54 18.78
C GLU A 185 6.38 -3.95 19.22
N PHE A 186 5.68 -4.67 18.35
CA PHE A 186 5.32 -6.06 18.55
C PHE A 186 6.55 -6.97 18.59
N GLY A 187 6.59 -7.89 19.56
CA GLY A 187 7.71 -8.78 19.80
C GLY A 187 8.85 -8.15 20.61
N LYS A 188 8.71 -6.88 21.02
CA LYS A 188 9.64 -6.15 21.88
C LYS A 188 8.92 -5.53 23.09
N ASP A 189 7.99 -4.62 22.85
CA ASP A 189 7.25 -3.90 23.90
C ASP A 189 5.96 -4.65 24.27
N ILE A 190 5.34 -5.32 23.32
CA ILE A 190 4.14 -6.15 23.50
C ILE A 190 4.33 -7.50 22.83
N THR A 191 3.66 -8.53 23.39
CA THR A 191 3.60 -9.91 22.89
C THR A 191 2.16 -10.40 22.89
N ILE A 192 1.86 -11.51 22.18
CA ILE A 192 0.54 -12.15 22.23
C ILE A 192 0.16 -12.48 23.70
N ASN A 193 1.13 -12.99 24.45
CA ASN A 193 0.88 -13.36 25.85
C ASN A 193 0.63 -12.14 26.75
N SER A 194 1.36 -11.02 26.57
CA SER A 194 1.11 -9.81 27.37
C SER A 194 -0.28 -9.25 27.10
N LEU A 195 -0.70 -9.17 25.82
CA LEU A 195 -2.01 -8.68 25.41
C LEU A 195 -3.16 -9.56 25.98
N LYS A 196 -3.01 -10.88 25.93
CA LYS A 196 -3.99 -11.80 26.58
C LYS A 196 -4.10 -11.58 28.08
N LYS A 197 -2.99 -11.35 28.78
CA LYS A 197 -2.96 -11.02 30.22
C LYS A 197 -3.61 -9.67 30.52
N GLU A 198 -3.52 -8.69 29.63
CA GLU A 198 -4.19 -7.39 29.73
C GLU A 198 -5.70 -7.46 29.44
N GLY A 199 -6.20 -8.64 29.11
CA GLY A 199 -7.63 -8.91 28.92
C GLY A 199 -8.14 -8.74 27.50
N PHE A 200 -7.27 -8.55 26.49
CA PHE A 200 -7.67 -8.60 25.09
C PHE A 200 -8.20 -9.99 24.72
N LYS A 201 -9.43 -10.03 24.20
CA LYS A 201 -10.13 -11.30 23.87
C LYS A 201 -9.82 -11.79 22.46
N ALA A 202 -9.45 -10.88 21.56
CA ALA A 202 -8.93 -11.20 20.23
C ALA A 202 -7.78 -10.26 19.87
N ILE A 203 -6.88 -10.75 19.01
CA ILE A 203 -5.71 -10.02 18.52
C ILE A 203 -5.69 -10.14 17.00
N PHE A 204 -5.60 -9.02 16.29
CA PHE A 204 -5.44 -9.00 14.83
C PHE A 204 -4.03 -8.51 14.46
N ILE A 205 -3.24 -9.36 13.79
CA ILE A 205 -1.89 -9.05 13.36
C ILE A 205 -1.91 -8.51 11.93
N ALA A 206 -1.59 -7.23 11.77
CA ALA A 206 -1.59 -6.48 10.51
C ALA A 206 -0.29 -5.69 10.30
N ILE A 207 0.86 -6.29 10.69
CA ILE A 207 2.19 -5.64 10.64
C ILE A 207 2.72 -5.44 9.21
N GLY A 208 2.04 -5.98 8.21
CA GLY A 208 2.39 -5.79 6.80
C GLY A 208 3.70 -6.48 6.38
N ALA A 209 4.28 -5.97 5.28
CA ALA A 209 5.56 -6.38 4.73
C ALA A 209 6.40 -5.13 4.48
N GLU A 210 7.37 -4.86 5.33
CA GLU A 210 8.13 -3.60 5.31
C GLU A 210 9.62 -3.78 5.02
N ASN A 211 10.14 -5.01 5.10
CA ASN A 211 11.56 -5.26 4.88
C ASN A 211 11.84 -5.50 3.40
N ALA A 212 12.48 -4.54 2.72
CA ALA A 212 12.88 -4.74 1.35
C ALA A 212 13.93 -5.87 1.24
N SER A 213 13.69 -6.76 0.27
CA SER A 213 14.61 -7.83 -0.08
C SER A 213 15.87 -7.26 -0.72
N THR A 214 17.01 -7.88 -0.44
CA THR A 214 18.31 -7.52 -1.01
C THR A 214 19.10 -8.78 -1.37
N TYR A 215 20.16 -8.61 -2.13
CA TYR A 215 21.22 -9.61 -2.31
C TYR A 215 22.57 -8.90 -2.28
N SER A 216 23.65 -9.65 -2.02
CA SER A 216 24.98 -9.07 -1.97
C SER A 216 25.43 -8.63 -3.36
N LEU A 217 25.87 -7.38 -3.48
CA LEU A 217 26.46 -6.83 -4.72
C LEU A 217 27.96 -6.58 -4.59
N THR A 218 28.50 -6.62 -3.38
CA THR A 218 29.90 -6.41 -3.09
C THR A 218 30.24 -7.03 -1.75
N ASN A 219 31.49 -7.40 -1.55
CA ASN A 219 32.05 -7.82 -0.26
C ASN A 219 32.83 -6.69 0.44
N LYS A 220 32.86 -5.50 -0.16
CA LYS A 220 33.50 -4.30 0.43
C LYS A 220 32.47 -3.48 1.20
N GLU A 221 32.89 -2.80 2.24
CA GLU A 221 32.06 -1.84 2.96
C GLU A 221 31.70 -0.67 2.04
N CYS A 222 30.42 -0.28 2.04
CA CYS A 222 29.92 0.80 1.24
C CYS A 222 28.64 1.37 1.86
N ASP A 223 28.56 2.69 1.98
CA ASP A 223 27.48 3.39 2.70
C ASP A 223 26.25 3.69 1.83
N LYS A 224 26.31 3.53 0.50
CA LYS A 224 25.27 4.00 -0.41
C LYS A 224 24.50 2.87 -1.12
N ILE A 225 24.35 1.75 -0.42
CA ILE A 225 23.43 0.68 -0.83
C ILE A 225 22.23 0.71 0.12
N TYR A 226 21.12 1.21 -0.38
CA TYR A 226 19.91 1.42 0.40
C TYR A 226 18.81 0.42 0.05
N LYS A 227 17.88 0.24 0.97
CA LYS A 227 16.60 -0.40 0.76
C LYS A 227 15.55 0.65 0.38
N SER A 228 14.58 0.27 -0.44
CA SER A 228 13.49 1.16 -0.87
C SER A 228 12.64 1.67 0.30
N ASP A 229 12.38 0.83 1.31
CA ASP A 229 11.64 1.20 2.51
C ASP A 229 12.33 2.35 3.25
N TYR A 230 13.67 2.31 3.41
CA TYR A 230 14.44 3.40 4.00
C TYR A 230 14.31 4.70 3.19
N ILE A 231 14.58 4.65 1.87
CA ILE A 231 14.53 5.84 1.00
C ILE A 231 13.14 6.49 0.99
N LEU A 232 12.08 5.69 0.89
CA LEU A 232 10.72 6.20 0.88
C LEU A 232 10.30 6.78 2.24
N LYS A 233 10.73 6.16 3.33
CA LYS A 233 10.52 6.68 4.69
C LYS A 233 11.20 8.03 4.88
N GLU A 234 12.48 8.16 4.51
CA GLU A 234 13.22 9.42 4.57
C GLU A 234 12.58 10.50 3.70
N TYR A 235 12.18 10.16 2.47
CA TYR A 235 11.47 11.10 1.59
C TYR A 235 10.17 11.62 2.23
N ASN A 236 9.37 10.73 2.77
CA ASN A 236 8.09 11.08 3.41
C ASN A 236 8.27 11.87 4.72
N ALA A 237 9.33 11.61 5.46
CA ALA A 237 9.72 12.39 6.64
C ALA A 237 10.32 13.77 6.28
N LYS A 238 10.46 14.08 4.98
CA LYS A 238 11.14 15.28 4.45
C LYS A 238 12.61 15.38 4.85
N ASN A 239 13.23 14.26 5.18
CA ASN A 239 14.67 14.18 5.37
C ASN A 239 15.38 14.14 4.01
N ILE A 240 16.54 14.76 3.92
CA ILE A 240 17.35 14.78 2.70
C ILE A 240 18.48 13.78 2.86
N VAL A 241 18.45 12.71 2.08
CA VAL A 241 19.62 11.83 1.92
C VAL A 241 20.59 12.55 0.97
N LYS A 242 21.71 13.02 1.53
CA LYS A 242 22.66 13.87 0.79
C LYS A 242 23.51 13.06 -0.19
N ASN A 243 23.92 13.72 -1.27
CA ASN A 243 24.92 13.22 -2.22
C ASN A 243 24.54 11.89 -2.89
N LEU A 244 23.28 11.72 -3.29
CA LEU A 244 22.82 10.51 -3.98
C LEU A 244 23.51 10.30 -5.34
N GLY A 245 23.91 11.38 -6.05
CA GLY A 245 24.62 11.28 -7.32
C GLY A 245 23.80 10.57 -8.40
N ASN A 246 24.43 9.62 -9.09
CA ASN A 246 23.77 8.77 -10.08
C ASN A 246 23.18 7.54 -9.37
N VAL A 247 21.86 7.43 -9.36
CA VAL A 247 21.13 6.39 -8.63
C VAL A 247 20.74 5.26 -9.56
N ILE A 248 21.03 4.03 -9.15
CA ILE A 248 20.52 2.80 -9.77
C ILE A 248 19.46 2.20 -8.85
N VAL A 249 18.23 2.05 -9.35
CA VAL A 249 17.14 1.37 -8.65
C VAL A 249 16.94 -0.02 -9.24
N ILE A 250 17.15 -1.05 -8.42
CA ILE A 250 17.01 -2.44 -8.85
C ILE A 250 15.59 -2.91 -8.53
N GLY A 251 14.79 -3.15 -9.57
CA GLY A 251 13.40 -3.59 -9.41
C GLY A 251 12.52 -3.19 -10.58
N GLY A 252 11.22 -3.51 -10.53
CA GLY A 252 10.29 -3.22 -11.63
C GLY A 252 8.84 -3.01 -11.17
N GLY A 253 8.56 -2.97 -9.87
CA GLY A 253 7.23 -2.67 -9.34
C GLY A 253 7.04 -1.18 -9.04
N ASN A 254 5.83 -0.81 -8.57
CA ASN A 254 5.53 0.57 -8.17
C ASN A 254 6.52 1.11 -7.11
N VAL A 255 7.04 0.25 -6.22
CA VAL A 255 8.06 0.65 -5.25
C VAL A 255 9.36 1.11 -5.94
N ALA A 256 9.72 0.52 -7.09
CA ALA A 256 10.89 0.94 -7.85
C ALA A 256 10.66 2.30 -8.53
N THR A 257 9.48 2.51 -9.13
CA THR A 257 9.13 3.82 -9.71
C THR A 257 9.05 4.89 -8.63
N ASP A 258 8.45 4.60 -7.49
CA ASP A 258 8.36 5.52 -6.34
C ASP A 258 9.74 5.89 -5.80
N SER A 259 10.62 4.89 -5.60
CA SER A 259 11.98 5.13 -5.09
C SER A 259 12.83 5.95 -6.06
N ALA A 260 12.72 5.67 -7.38
CA ALA A 260 13.43 6.42 -8.39
C ALA A 260 12.97 7.89 -8.46
N ARG A 261 11.67 8.12 -8.39
CA ARG A 261 11.06 9.46 -8.38
C ARG A 261 11.40 10.22 -7.09
N ALA A 262 11.40 9.52 -5.94
CA ALA A 262 11.82 10.09 -4.66
C ALA A 262 13.28 10.50 -4.69
N ALA A 263 14.19 9.67 -5.22
CA ALA A 263 15.61 9.98 -5.33
C ALA A 263 15.87 11.27 -6.13
N ILE A 264 15.20 11.46 -7.28
CA ILE A 264 15.30 12.71 -8.06
C ILE A 264 14.85 13.90 -7.21
N ARG A 265 13.72 13.80 -6.51
CA ARG A 265 13.19 14.88 -5.64
C ARG A 265 14.07 15.17 -4.43
N MET A 266 14.87 14.20 -4.01
CA MET A 266 15.89 14.35 -2.95
C MET A 266 17.23 14.89 -3.48
N GLY A 267 17.33 15.22 -4.78
CA GLY A 267 18.50 15.85 -5.39
C GLY A 267 19.49 14.89 -6.03
N ALA A 268 19.08 13.68 -6.40
CA ALA A 268 19.89 12.81 -7.25
C ALA A 268 20.15 13.45 -8.60
N LYS A 269 21.38 13.28 -9.12
CA LYS A 269 21.78 13.80 -10.45
C LYS A 269 21.04 13.09 -11.58
N THR A 270 20.95 11.76 -11.46
CA THR A 270 20.17 10.89 -12.35
C THR A 270 19.55 9.76 -11.55
N SER A 271 18.46 9.18 -12.06
CA SER A 271 17.89 7.95 -11.51
C SER A 271 17.54 7.00 -12.64
N THR A 272 18.00 5.75 -12.53
CA THR A 272 17.82 4.73 -13.56
C THR A 272 17.28 3.46 -12.92
N ILE A 273 16.12 2.99 -13.39
CA ILE A 273 15.55 1.69 -13.00
C ILE A 273 16.19 0.61 -13.86
N VAL A 274 16.74 -0.42 -13.23
CA VAL A 274 17.26 -1.62 -13.89
C VAL A 274 16.34 -2.79 -13.59
N TYR A 275 15.72 -3.33 -14.65
CA TYR A 275 14.75 -4.39 -14.55
C TYR A 275 15.15 -5.62 -15.36
N ARG A 276 15.14 -6.79 -14.69
CA ARG A 276 15.64 -8.05 -15.26
C ARG A 276 14.73 -8.73 -16.29
N ARG A 277 13.57 -8.16 -16.59
CA ARG A 277 12.62 -8.69 -17.61
C ARG A 277 12.32 -7.61 -18.63
N ASN A 278 11.54 -7.97 -19.65
CA ASN A 278 11.06 -7.04 -20.66
C ASN A 278 9.97 -6.08 -20.09
N LYS A 279 9.59 -5.09 -20.87
CA LYS A 279 8.61 -4.06 -20.50
C LYS A 279 7.24 -4.69 -20.18
N GLU A 280 6.81 -5.66 -20.96
CA GLU A 280 5.49 -6.31 -20.85
C GLU A 280 5.33 -7.14 -19.56
N LYS A 281 6.45 -7.55 -18.95
CA LYS A 281 6.48 -8.27 -17.67
C LYS A 281 6.77 -7.38 -16.47
N MET A 282 6.86 -6.06 -16.69
CA MET A 282 7.09 -5.10 -15.60
C MET A 282 5.81 -4.94 -14.77
N PRO A 283 5.85 -5.21 -13.44
CA PRO A 283 4.64 -5.16 -12.61
C PRO A 283 4.23 -3.75 -12.20
N ALA A 284 5.05 -2.72 -12.48
CA ALA A 284 4.65 -1.34 -12.27
C ALA A 284 3.45 -0.98 -13.16
N ARG A 285 2.50 -0.25 -12.61
CA ARG A 285 1.36 0.27 -13.38
C ARG A 285 1.85 1.19 -14.48
N GLU A 286 1.27 1.08 -15.66
CA GLU A 286 1.68 1.88 -16.83
C GLU A 286 1.65 3.39 -16.54
N ILE A 287 0.65 3.87 -15.79
CA ILE A 287 0.55 5.28 -15.41
C ILE A 287 1.72 5.71 -14.49
N GLU A 288 2.11 4.86 -13.53
CA GLU A 288 3.21 5.16 -12.61
C GLU A 288 4.56 5.15 -13.35
N LEU A 289 4.70 4.24 -14.32
CA LEU A 289 5.88 4.17 -15.18
C LEU A 289 5.98 5.39 -16.10
N GLN A 290 4.86 5.80 -16.69
CA GLN A 290 4.80 6.98 -17.55
C GLN A 290 5.17 8.25 -16.77
N GLU A 291 4.59 8.44 -15.59
CA GLU A 291 4.94 9.57 -14.72
C GLU A 291 6.42 9.55 -14.30
N ALA A 292 7.00 8.36 -14.08
CA ALA A 292 8.43 8.24 -13.77
C ALA A 292 9.30 8.68 -14.98
N ILE A 293 8.92 8.29 -16.19
CA ILE A 293 9.62 8.71 -17.43
C ILE A 293 9.51 10.22 -17.62
N GLU A 294 8.33 10.80 -17.35
CA GLU A 294 8.11 12.26 -17.41
C GLU A 294 8.96 13.02 -16.38
N ASP A 295 9.20 12.42 -15.21
CA ASP A 295 10.14 12.93 -14.19
C ASP A 295 11.63 12.77 -14.60
N GLY A 296 11.93 12.25 -15.80
CA GLY A 296 13.28 12.08 -16.35
C GLY A 296 13.99 10.80 -15.95
N ILE A 297 13.27 9.83 -15.39
CA ILE A 297 13.84 8.53 -14.99
C ILE A 297 14.05 7.65 -16.22
N LYS A 298 15.24 7.05 -16.31
CA LYS A 298 15.58 6.07 -17.35
C LYS A 298 15.18 4.67 -16.87
N VAL A 299 14.77 3.81 -17.82
CA VAL A 299 14.48 2.40 -17.54
C VAL A 299 15.29 1.52 -18.48
N ILE A 300 16.04 0.59 -17.91
CA ILE A 300 16.83 -0.40 -18.65
C ILE A 300 16.19 -1.77 -18.41
N TYR A 301 15.56 -2.29 -19.45
CA TYR A 301 14.92 -3.60 -19.43
C TYR A 301 15.90 -4.72 -19.76
N ASN A 302 15.47 -5.97 -19.52
CA ASN A 302 16.26 -7.18 -19.82
C ASN A 302 17.70 -7.06 -19.30
N THR A 303 17.84 -6.59 -18.06
CA THR A 303 19.15 -6.33 -17.47
C THR A 303 19.12 -6.65 -15.98
N LYS A 304 20.12 -7.38 -15.54
CA LYS A 304 20.33 -7.77 -14.14
C LYS A 304 21.63 -7.10 -13.65
N VAL A 305 21.61 -6.53 -12.46
CA VAL A 305 22.80 -6.04 -11.78
C VAL A 305 23.47 -7.24 -11.09
N LEU A 306 24.75 -7.44 -11.36
CA LEU A 306 25.53 -8.55 -10.84
C LEU A 306 26.37 -8.12 -9.62
N GLU A 307 27.06 -6.99 -9.76
CA GLU A 307 28.08 -6.55 -8.81
C GLU A 307 28.17 -5.02 -8.79
N ALA A 308 28.54 -4.46 -7.64
CA ALA A 308 28.94 -3.07 -7.50
C ALA A 308 30.46 -2.99 -7.33
N GLU A 309 31.13 -2.22 -8.21
CA GLU A 309 32.52 -1.89 -8.05
C GLU A 309 32.66 -0.74 -7.06
N VAL A 310 33.41 -1.01 -5.98
CA VAL A 310 33.60 -0.09 -4.85
C VAL A 310 35.09 0.22 -4.72
N GLU A 311 35.43 1.50 -4.70
CA GLU A 311 36.75 2.03 -4.46
C GLU A 311 36.69 3.07 -3.33
N ASP A 312 37.56 2.97 -2.34
CA ASP A 312 37.60 3.83 -1.14
C ASP A 312 36.23 4.01 -0.45
N GLY A 313 35.44 2.91 -0.34
CA GLY A 313 34.11 2.92 0.28
C GLY A 313 33.02 3.56 -0.56
N LYS A 314 33.29 3.96 -1.82
CA LYS A 314 32.34 4.58 -2.75
C LYS A 314 32.03 3.65 -3.92
N ILE A 315 30.77 3.66 -4.34
CA ILE A 315 30.37 3.00 -5.57
C ILE A 315 30.82 3.85 -6.74
N GLU A 316 31.50 3.25 -7.72
CA GLU A 316 31.92 3.89 -8.95
C GLU A 316 31.00 3.50 -10.10
N LYS A 317 30.67 2.23 -10.19
CA LYS A 317 29.80 1.67 -11.22
C LYS A 317 29.20 0.33 -10.80
N VAL A 318 28.17 -0.10 -11.52
CA VAL A 318 27.60 -1.44 -11.39
C VAL A 318 27.88 -2.26 -12.63
N LYS A 319 28.28 -3.51 -12.45
CA LYS A 319 28.39 -4.52 -13.49
C LYS A 319 27.00 -5.12 -13.73
N CYS A 320 26.55 -5.08 -14.97
CA CYS A 320 25.27 -5.58 -15.40
C CYS A 320 25.46 -6.67 -16.45
N ILE A 321 24.45 -7.54 -16.59
CA ILE A 321 24.38 -8.53 -17.67
C ILE A 321 23.00 -8.43 -18.35
N LYS A 322 22.97 -8.65 -19.65
CA LYS A 322 21.70 -8.78 -20.39
C LYS A 322 21.01 -10.09 -20.03
N THR A 323 19.68 -10.05 -20.05
CA THR A 323 18.85 -11.22 -19.72
C THR A 323 17.87 -11.51 -20.85
N ASP A 324 17.61 -12.79 -21.07
CA ASP A 324 16.53 -13.28 -21.91
C ASP A 324 15.37 -13.78 -21.05
N THR A 325 14.14 -13.43 -21.45
CA THR A 325 12.90 -13.80 -20.75
C THR A 325 11.88 -14.44 -21.68
N THR A 326 12.29 -14.86 -22.85
CA THR A 326 11.41 -15.38 -23.92
C THR A 326 10.61 -16.59 -23.47
N ASN A 327 11.20 -17.48 -22.67
CA ASN A 327 10.57 -18.71 -22.16
C ASN A 327 9.95 -18.55 -20.74
N GLY A 328 9.73 -17.33 -20.28
CA GLY A 328 9.14 -17.05 -18.95
C GLY A 328 10.14 -17.05 -17.79
N GLU A 329 11.26 -17.73 -17.90
CA GLU A 329 12.38 -17.69 -16.97
C GLU A 329 13.35 -16.56 -17.33
N VAL A 330 14.05 -16.03 -16.33
CA VAL A 330 15.13 -15.06 -16.54
C VAL A 330 16.44 -15.80 -16.69
N LYS A 331 17.05 -15.75 -17.88
CA LYS A 331 18.36 -16.35 -18.17
C LYS A 331 19.35 -15.26 -18.50
N ASP A 332 20.54 -15.37 -17.93
CA ASP A 332 21.65 -14.47 -18.24
C ASP A 332 22.18 -14.79 -19.66
N ILE A 333 22.46 -13.76 -20.47
CA ILE A 333 23.05 -13.91 -21.81
C ILE A 333 24.57 -13.84 -21.66
N GLU A 334 25.26 -14.92 -21.93
CA GLU A 334 26.72 -15.04 -21.81
C GLU A 334 27.42 -13.97 -22.65
N ASN A 335 28.53 -13.43 -22.14
CA ASN A 335 29.37 -12.41 -22.77
C ASN A 335 28.63 -11.08 -23.11
N SER A 336 27.57 -10.75 -22.36
CA SER A 336 26.79 -9.54 -22.56
C SER A 336 26.95 -8.54 -21.41
N GLU A 337 28.00 -8.69 -20.61
CA GLU A 337 28.28 -7.82 -19.49
C GLU A 337 28.63 -6.40 -19.93
N PHE A 338 28.19 -5.44 -19.14
CA PHE A 338 28.51 -4.02 -19.35
C PHE A 338 28.41 -3.26 -18.03
N TYR A 339 28.88 -2.01 -18.03
CA TYR A 339 28.92 -1.20 -16.83
C TYR A 339 28.00 0.02 -16.94
N ILE A 340 27.44 0.43 -15.80
CA ILE A 340 26.67 1.66 -15.62
C ILE A 340 27.29 2.43 -14.47
N ASN A 341 27.63 3.70 -14.67
CA ASN A 341 28.11 4.57 -13.60
C ASN A 341 27.04 4.75 -12.54
N ALA A 342 27.41 4.60 -11.29
CA ALA A 342 26.51 4.69 -10.16
C ALA A 342 27.24 5.25 -8.94
N ASP A 343 26.58 6.11 -8.20
CA ASP A 343 27.02 6.61 -6.89
C ASP A 343 26.19 6.00 -5.75
N THR A 344 24.98 5.54 -6.08
CA THR A 344 24.00 5.00 -5.10
C THR A 344 23.19 3.87 -5.71
N ILE A 345 22.92 2.85 -4.93
CA ILE A 345 22.05 1.71 -5.30
C ILE A 345 20.85 1.66 -4.36
N ILE A 346 19.65 1.44 -4.90
CA ILE A 346 18.42 1.24 -4.15
C ILE A 346 17.80 -0.11 -4.54
N PHE A 347 17.63 -1.01 -3.56
CA PHE A 347 16.91 -2.26 -3.76
C PHE A 347 15.40 -2.07 -3.64
N ALA A 348 14.66 -2.40 -4.69
CA ALA A 348 13.19 -2.37 -4.77
C ALA A 348 12.63 -3.68 -5.36
N ILE A 349 13.13 -4.83 -4.90
CA ILE A 349 12.83 -6.17 -5.41
C ILE A 349 11.80 -6.94 -4.58
N GLY A 350 10.98 -6.24 -3.85
CA GLY A 350 9.87 -6.76 -3.06
C GLY A 350 10.09 -6.60 -1.56
N LEU A 351 8.98 -6.50 -0.85
CA LEU A 351 8.92 -6.37 0.61
C LEU A 351 8.55 -7.71 1.24
N LYS A 352 9.02 -7.97 2.44
CA LYS A 352 8.72 -9.17 3.23
C LYS A 352 8.36 -8.81 4.67
N PRO A 353 7.52 -9.61 5.35
CA PRO A 353 7.29 -9.48 6.78
C PRO A 353 8.56 -9.72 7.60
N ASN A 354 8.56 -9.25 8.83
CA ASN A 354 9.63 -9.55 9.78
C ASN A 354 9.45 -10.97 10.36
N LYS A 355 10.04 -11.95 9.69
CA LYS A 355 9.97 -13.37 10.04
C LYS A 355 10.41 -13.66 11.49
N ASN A 356 11.49 -12.99 11.95
CA ASN A 356 12.06 -13.26 13.27
C ASN A 356 11.08 -12.94 14.42
N ILE A 357 10.28 -11.89 14.28
CA ILE A 357 9.26 -11.51 15.27
C ILE A 357 8.15 -12.55 15.28
N LEU A 358 7.68 -12.99 14.10
CA LEU A 358 6.60 -13.95 13.97
C LEU A 358 6.97 -15.33 14.54
N GLU A 359 8.19 -15.79 14.28
CA GLU A 359 8.70 -17.06 14.82
C GLU A 359 8.87 -17.03 16.35
N LYS A 360 9.33 -15.91 16.92
CA LYS A 360 9.41 -15.74 18.38
C LYS A 360 8.06 -15.83 19.08
N GLU A 361 7.00 -15.42 18.42
CA GLU A 361 5.61 -15.50 18.91
C GLU A 361 4.95 -16.85 18.58
N ASN A 362 5.68 -17.83 18.04
CA ASN A 362 5.22 -19.16 17.65
C ASN A 362 4.08 -19.13 16.60
N ILE A 363 4.11 -18.16 15.69
CA ILE A 363 3.15 -18.05 14.59
C ILE A 363 3.62 -18.92 13.43
N GLU A 364 2.74 -19.81 12.94
CA GLU A 364 3.05 -20.64 11.78
C GLU A 364 3.15 -19.79 10.50
N LEU A 365 4.22 -20.06 9.73
CA LEU A 365 4.49 -19.40 8.46
C LEU A 365 4.41 -20.39 7.29
N GLU A 366 3.88 -19.91 6.18
CA GLU A 366 3.91 -20.59 4.89
C GLU A 366 4.50 -19.66 3.84
N ASN A 367 5.59 -20.07 3.18
CA ASN A 367 6.33 -19.24 2.21
C ASN A 367 6.77 -17.87 2.76
N GLY A 368 7.02 -17.78 4.08
CA GLY A 368 7.45 -16.55 4.77
C GLY A 368 6.32 -15.57 5.11
N LEU A 369 5.07 -15.94 4.89
CA LEU A 369 3.86 -15.22 5.27
C LEU A 369 3.16 -15.95 6.42
N ILE A 370 2.33 -15.25 7.21
CA ILE A 370 1.52 -15.88 8.24
C ILE A 370 0.51 -16.81 7.58
N LYS A 371 0.49 -18.07 8.01
CA LYS A 371 -0.52 -19.03 7.60
C LYS A 371 -1.83 -18.77 8.34
N ILE A 372 -2.90 -18.59 7.59
CA ILE A 372 -4.26 -18.37 8.10
C ILE A 372 -5.25 -19.35 7.46
N ASN A 373 -6.34 -19.62 8.16
CA ASN A 373 -7.47 -20.34 7.59
C ASN A 373 -8.44 -19.37 6.87
N GLU A 374 -9.55 -19.89 6.34
CA GLU A 374 -10.58 -19.12 5.63
C GLU A 374 -11.26 -18.04 6.51
N LYS A 375 -11.16 -18.17 7.84
CA LYS A 375 -11.65 -17.21 8.83
C LYS A 375 -10.57 -16.22 9.31
N TYR A 376 -9.44 -16.13 8.64
CA TYR A 376 -8.31 -15.29 9.03
C TYR A 376 -7.65 -15.65 10.35
N GLN A 377 -7.94 -16.84 10.93
CA GLN A 377 -7.34 -17.32 12.17
C GLN A 377 -5.95 -17.90 11.89
N THR A 378 -5.02 -17.63 12.80
CA THR A 378 -3.69 -18.26 12.84
C THR A 378 -3.76 -19.63 13.56
N ASN A 379 -2.60 -20.26 13.78
CA ASN A 379 -2.48 -21.45 14.63
C ASN A 379 -2.70 -21.16 16.13
N ILE A 380 -2.82 -19.90 16.54
CA ILE A 380 -2.98 -19.50 17.95
C ILE A 380 -4.42 -19.05 18.17
N GLU A 381 -5.12 -19.68 19.13
CA GLU A 381 -6.50 -19.36 19.48
C GLU A 381 -6.68 -17.87 19.85
N GLY A 382 -7.72 -17.24 19.27
CA GLY A 382 -8.02 -15.81 19.45
C GLY A 382 -7.07 -14.88 18.73
N VAL A 383 -6.15 -15.41 17.90
CA VAL A 383 -5.21 -14.61 17.10
C VAL A 383 -5.53 -14.74 15.61
N PHE A 384 -5.78 -13.60 14.99
CA PHE A 384 -6.11 -13.45 13.58
C PHE A 384 -5.00 -12.66 12.88
N ALA A 385 -4.91 -12.77 11.56
CA ALA A 385 -3.95 -11.99 10.78
C ALA A 385 -4.51 -11.65 9.40
N GLY A 386 -4.01 -10.55 8.81
CA GLY A 386 -4.44 -10.15 7.46
C GLY A 386 -3.62 -9.00 6.88
N GLY A 387 -3.85 -8.72 5.59
CA GLY A 387 -3.05 -7.78 4.81
C GLY A 387 -1.75 -8.41 4.30
N ASP A 388 -0.76 -7.57 4.01
CA ASP A 388 0.48 -7.98 3.32
C ASP A 388 1.36 -8.94 4.14
N VAL A 389 1.05 -9.15 5.41
CA VAL A 389 1.70 -10.17 6.26
C VAL A 389 1.21 -11.60 5.93
N CYS A 390 0.05 -11.72 5.27
CA CYS A 390 -0.58 -13.00 4.91
C CYS A 390 -0.65 -13.24 3.39
N GLN A 391 -0.42 -12.22 2.55
CA GLN A 391 -0.64 -12.29 1.11
C GLN A 391 0.49 -11.67 0.31
N SER A 392 0.80 -12.27 -0.85
CA SER A 392 1.88 -11.81 -1.74
C SER A 392 1.48 -10.66 -2.67
N LYS A 393 0.18 -10.52 -3.00
CA LYS A 393 -0.33 -9.39 -3.81
C LYS A 393 -0.65 -8.22 -2.90
N ALA A 394 0.34 -7.35 -2.71
CA ALA A 394 0.27 -6.19 -1.83
C ALA A 394 -0.43 -5.02 -2.54
N THR A 395 -1.69 -4.76 -2.21
CA THR A 395 -2.44 -3.56 -2.64
C THR A 395 -3.30 -3.03 -1.50
N VAL A 396 -3.49 -1.71 -1.45
CA VAL A 396 -4.29 -1.07 -0.40
C VAL A 396 -5.71 -1.64 -0.34
N CYS A 397 -6.39 -1.80 -1.48
CA CYS A 397 -7.76 -2.32 -1.51
C CYS A 397 -7.87 -3.78 -1.05
N LEU A 398 -6.86 -4.63 -1.30
CA LEU A 398 -6.84 -6.00 -0.78
C LEU A 398 -6.54 -6.04 0.73
N ALA A 399 -5.67 -5.14 1.21
CA ALA A 399 -5.42 -5.01 2.64
C ALA A 399 -6.67 -4.52 3.40
N ILE A 400 -7.40 -3.54 2.85
CA ILE A 400 -8.70 -3.11 3.38
C ILE A 400 -9.70 -4.27 3.41
N LYS A 401 -9.81 -5.04 2.31
CA LYS A 401 -10.67 -6.22 2.27
C LYS A 401 -10.30 -7.21 3.37
N ALA A 402 -9.02 -7.53 3.53
CA ALA A 402 -8.56 -8.46 4.55
C ALA A 402 -8.92 -7.98 5.98
N GLY A 403 -8.77 -6.67 6.27
CA GLY A 403 -9.18 -6.08 7.53
C GLY A 403 -10.69 -6.20 7.79
N LYS A 404 -11.50 -5.95 6.75
CA LYS A 404 -12.96 -6.06 6.81
C LYS A 404 -13.44 -7.49 7.04
N ASP A 405 -12.90 -8.43 6.29
CA ASP A 405 -13.25 -9.84 6.41
C ASP A 405 -12.79 -10.42 7.75
N ALA A 406 -11.58 -10.05 8.22
CA ALA A 406 -11.08 -10.45 9.52
C ALA A 406 -11.95 -9.90 10.66
N ALA A 407 -12.35 -8.61 10.60
CA ALA A 407 -13.24 -8.02 11.60
C ALA A 407 -14.56 -8.78 11.73
N LYS A 408 -15.17 -9.14 10.60
CA LYS A 408 -16.39 -9.97 10.61
C LYS A 408 -16.17 -11.29 11.33
N ASN A 409 -15.07 -11.99 11.06
CA ASN A 409 -14.79 -13.28 11.71
C ASN A 409 -14.41 -13.12 13.19
N ILE A 410 -13.77 -12.01 13.58
CA ILE A 410 -13.50 -11.69 14.99
C ILE A 410 -14.81 -11.43 15.74
N ILE A 411 -15.76 -10.71 15.13
CA ILE A 411 -17.09 -10.49 15.72
C ILE A 411 -17.81 -11.83 15.95
N GLU A 412 -17.83 -12.71 14.93
CA GLU A 412 -18.42 -14.05 15.05
C GLU A 412 -17.73 -14.92 16.13
N TYR A 413 -16.42 -14.75 16.33
CA TYR A 413 -15.67 -15.48 17.35
C TYR A 413 -15.95 -14.99 18.78
N LEU A 414 -16.28 -13.70 18.95
CA LEU A 414 -16.48 -13.08 20.26
C LEU A 414 -17.94 -13.03 20.72
N GLN A 415 -18.90 -13.38 19.86
CA GLN A 415 -20.32 -13.56 20.16
C GLN A 415 -20.63 -14.98 20.60
#